data_2cce3cb158f203d2bc3b8c57c5b3cdce
#
_entry.id   2cce3cb158f203d2bc3b8c57c5b3cdce
#
_cell.length_a   1.000
_cell.length_b   1.000
_cell.length_c   1.000
_cell.angle_alpha   90.00
_cell.angle_beta   90.00
_cell.angle_gamma   90.00
#
_symmetry.space_group_name_H-M   'P 1'
#
loop_
_entity.id
_entity.type
_entity.pdbx_description
1 polymer ?
#
loop_
_entity_poly.entity_id
_entity_poly.type
_entity_poly.pdbx_seq_one_letter_code
_entity_poly.pdbx_strand_id
1 'polypeptide(L)'
;MKRLAWTMLLLVSLGAAAQPREIQAEYRVTNSGITIGSIKESFVRKGDKYSIQSVTRSEGLLKAILDDQITVESVGRVGADGLQPLEYDEHRLKDAKRDLKSTFDWDKGVMRTVLHGENTETPLPSATQDRISVMYQFVNMRKFADTLVLPISERRKIAIHTYRLVGEEKIGTPLGEFDTRHYQRVVDNAADTRADVWLAKDRFNFPVRAIFDDPKGFRLEQAVVSLSSR
;
A
#
# COMPACT_ATOMS: atom_id res chain seq x y z
N MET A 1 15.42 58.35 -30.86
CA MET A 1 14.58 57.17 -31.18
C MET A 1 14.99 56.03 -30.25
N LYS A 2 14.27 55.86 -29.12
CA LYS A 2 14.56 54.82 -28.10
C LYS A 2 13.68 53.64 -28.40
N ARG A 3 14.27 52.48 -28.75
CA ARG A 3 13.55 51.21 -28.98
C ARG A 3 13.42 50.53 -27.59
N LEU A 4 12.15 50.42 -27.10
CA LEU A 4 11.80 49.61 -25.94
C LEU A 4 11.72 48.16 -26.39
N ALA A 5 12.62 47.32 -25.89
CA ALA A 5 12.51 45.85 -26.05
C ALA A 5 11.63 45.29 -24.92
N TRP A 6 10.47 44.79 -25.29
CA TRP A 6 9.60 44.06 -24.38
C TRP A 6 10.09 42.59 -24.29
N THR A 7 10.66 42.26 -23.13
CA THR A 7 11.01 40.84 -22.83
C THR A 7 9.78 40.14 -22.30
N MET A 8 9.22 39.28 -23.13
CA MET A 8 8.06 38.43 -22.78
C MET A 8 8.56 37.28 -21.91
N LEU A 9 8.28 37.35 -20.59
CA LEU A 9 8.58 36.27 -19.63
C LEU A 9 7.56 35.16 -19.80
N LEU A 10 7.96 34.05 -20.43
CA LEU A 10 7.17 32.83 -20.49
C LEU A 10 7.17 32.14 -19.11
N LEU A 11 6.09 32.30 -18.36
CA LEU A 11 5.79 31.52 -17.18
C LEU A 11 5.43 30.08 -17.60
N VAL A 12 6.41 29.19 -17.57
CA VAL A 12 6.16 27.74 -17.65
C VAL A 12 5.57 27.32 -16.32
N SER A 13 4.26 27.19 -16.25
CA SER A 13 3.59 26.57 -15.11
C SER A 13 3.91 25.05 -15.14
N LEU A 14 4.84 24.62 -14.28
CA LEU A 14 4.97 23.19 -13.95
C LEU A 14 3.66 22.78 -13.25
N GLY A 15 2.75 22.20 -14.02
CA GLY A 15 1.55 21.56 -13.49
C GLY A 15 1.97 20.41 -12.59
N ALA A 16 1.83 20.57 -11.26
CA ALA A 16 1.88 19.44 -10.35
C ALA A 16 0.78 18.48 -10.78
N ALA A 17 1.13 17.27 -11.21
CA ALA A 17 0.16 16.25 -11.54
C ALA A 17 -0.77 16.05 -10.32
N ALA A 18 -2.06 16.28 -10.51
CA ALA A 18 -3.03 16.08 -9.45
C ALA A 18 -3.04 14.61 -9.04
N GLN A 19 -3.06 14.35 -7.74
CA GLN A 19 -3.17 12.97 -7.23
C GLN A 19 -4.47 12.33 -7.75
N PRO A 20 -4.44 11.04 -8.14
CA PRO A 20 -5.61 10.36 -8.66
C PRO A 20 -6.72 10.31 -7.60
N ARG A 21 -7.96 10.47 -8.06
CA ARG A 21 -9.16 10.31 -7.20
C ARG A 21 -9.63 8.88 -7.12
N GLU A 22 -9.34 8.11 -8.14
CA GLU A 22 -9.65 6.68 -8.21
C GLU A 22 -8.47 5.92 -8.78
N ILE A 23 -8.21 4.75 -8.21
CA ILE A 23 -7.23 3.79 -8.71
C ILE A 23 -7.91 2.43 -8.69
N GLN A 24 -7.78 1.69 -9.79
CA GLN A 24 -8.14 0.29 -9.89
C GLN A 24 -6.87 -0.48 -10.23
N ALA A 25 -6.53 -1.47 -9.43
CA ALA A 25 -5.35 -2.30 -9.64
C ALA A 25 -5.70 -3.77 -9.54
N GLU A 26 -5.02 -4.58 -10.33
CA GLU A 26 -5.07 -6.03 -10.21
C GLU A 26 -3.64 -6.57 -10.18
N TYR A 27 -3.38 -7.50 -9.26
CA TYR A 27 -2.08 -8.14 -9.09
C TYR A 27 -2.19 -9.64 -9.28
N ARG A 28 -1.18 -10.22 -9.90
CA ARG A 28 -0.89 -11.64 -9.82
C ARG A 28 -0.07 -11.90 -8.56
N VAL A 29 -0.43 -12.95 -7.84
CA VAL A 29 0.29 -13.39 -6.65
C VAL A 29 0.97 -14.72 -6.96
N THR A 30 2.29 -14.77 -6.75
CA THR A 30 3.07 -16.00 -6.94
C THR A 30 3.80 -16.39 -5.66
N ASN A 31 4.05 -17.68 -5.51
CA ASN A 31 5.01 -18.25 -4.55
C ASN A 31 6.09 -18.98 -5.34
N SER A 32 7.33 -18.52 -5.22
CA SER A 32 8.48 -19.10 -5.95
C SER A 32 8.20 -19.28 -7.46
N GLY A 33 7.54 -18.27 -8.07
CA GLY A 33 7.21 -18.24 -9.51
C GLY A 33 5.92 -18.98 -9.88
N ILE A 34 5.29 -19.72 -8.98
CA ILE A 34 4.02 -20.44 -9.23
C ILE A 34 2.87 -19.50 -8.85
N THR A 35 1.92 -19.26 -9.77
CA THR A 35 0.72 -18.46 -9.47
C THR A 35 -0.14 -19.18 -8.44
N ILE A 36 -0.43 -18.50 -7.33
CA ILE A 36 -1.24 -18.99 -6.22
C ILE A 36 -2.49 -18.15 -5.97
N GLY A 37 -2.58 -16.96 -6.58
CA GLY A 37 -3.75 -16.11 -6.38
C GLY A 37 -3.69 -14.82 -7.19
N SER A 38 -4.76 -14.05 -7.03
CA SER A 38 -4.88 -12.68 -7.52
C SER A 38 -5.42 -11.75 -6.44
N ILE A 39 -5.12 -10.46 -6.59
CA ILE A 39 -5.65 -9.39 -5.74
C ILE A 39 -6.27 -8.36 -6.67
N LYS A 40 -7.52 -7.94 -6.38
CA LYS A 40 -8.19 -6.81 -7.01
C LYS A 40 -8.40 -5.72 -5.98
N GLU A 41 -7.93 -4.53 -6.31
CA GLU A 41 -7.99 -3.39 -5.41
C GLU A 41 -8.68 -2.21 -6.06
N SER A 42 -9.41 -1.46 -5.26
CA SER A 42 -9.96 -0.16 -5.62
C SER A 42 -9.67 0.86 -4.53
N PHE A 43 -9.20 2.03 -4.93
CA PHE A 43 -9.07 3.22 -4.08
C PHE A 43 -9.98 4.28 -4.64
N VAL A 44 -10.76 4.93 -3.78
CA VAL A 44 -11.63 6.06 -4.14
C VAL A 44 -11.44 7.17 -3.12
N ARG A 45 -11.15 8.39 -3.61
CA ARG A 45 -11.10 9.60 -2.80
C ARG A 45 -12.26 10.52 -3.13
N LYS A 46 -13.02 10.93 -2.12
CA LYS A 46 -14.11 11.92 -2.22
C LYS A 46 -13.86 13.04 -1.20
N GLY A 47 -13.36 14.17 -1.69
CA GLY A 47 -12.95 15.27 -0.83
C GLY A 47 -11.77 14.88 0.07
N ASP A 48 -11.99 14.96 1.37
CA ASP A 48 -11.05 14.59 2.42
C ASP A 48 -11.20 13.13 2.91
N LYS A 49 -12.09 12.34 2.30
CA LYS A 49 -12.33 10.95 2.67
C LYS A 49 -11.77 10.00 1.62
N TYR A 50 -11.31 8.84 2.06
CA TYR A 50 -10.96 7.73 1.19
C TYR A 50 -11.66 6.43 1.59
N SER A 51 -11.77 5.53 0.64
CA SER A 51 -12.16 4.14 0.80
C SER A 51 -11.24 3.29 -0.08
N ILE A 52 -10.72 2.20 0.49
CA ILE A 52 -9.94 1.18 -0.19
C ILE A 52 -10.65 -0.14 0.00
N GLN A 53 -10.80 -0.90 -1.08
CA GLN A 53 -11.28 -2.28 -1.04
C GLN A 53 -10.24 -3.18 -1.72
N SER A 54 -9.97 -4.34 -1.13
CA SER A 54 -9.09 -5.36 -1.69
C SER A 54 -9.76 -6.72 -1.58
N VAL A 55 -9.74 -7.47 -2.68
CA VAL A 55 -10.24 -8.84 -2.71
C VAL A 55 -9.12 -9.75 -3.19
N THR A 56 -8.63 -10.58 -2.29
CA THR A 56 -7.65 -11.63 -2.59
C THR A 56 -8.37 -12.95 -2.82
N ARG A 57 -8.02 -13.65 -3.90
CA ARG A 57 -8.56 -14.98 -4.23
C ARG A 57 -7.44 -15.96 -4.51
N SER A 58 -7.63 -17.20 -4.04
CA SER A 58 -6.76 -18.30 -4.41
C SER A 58 -6.94 -18.66 -5.89
N GLU A 59 -5.85 -19.01 -6.57
CA GLU A 59 -5.85 -19.45 -7.97
C GLU A 59 -4.97 -20.70 -8.16
N GLY A 60 -5.01 -21.27 -9.35
CA GLY A 60 -4.20 -22.41 -9.73
C GLY A 60 -4.45 -23.63 -8.83
N LEU A 61 -3.39 -24.37 -8.51
CA LEU A 61 -3.45 -25.56 -7.66
C LEU A 61 -3.92 -25.23 -6.23
N LEU A 62 -3.61 -24.03 -5.74
CA LEU A 62 -4.02 -23.61 -4.40
C LEU A 62 -5.54 -23.47 -4.29
N LYS A 63 -6.22 -23.05 -5.36
CA LYS A 63 -7.69 -22.99 -5.40
C LYS A 63 -8.36 -24.35 -5.18
N ALA A 64 -7.77 -25.42 -5.68
CA ALA A 64 -8.30 -26.77 -5.49
C ALA A 64 -8.22 -27.27 -4.04
N ILE A 65 -7.29 -26.71 -3.25
CA ILE A 65 -7.02 -27.11 -1.86
C ILE A 65 -7.64 -26.11 -0.88
N LEU A 66 -7.52 -24.81 -1.19
CA LEU A 66 -7.88 -23.68 -0.33
C LEU A 66 -8.69 -22.66 -1.14
N ASP A 67 -9.85 -23.03 -1.65
CA ASP A 67 -10.73 -22.08 -2.36
C ASP A 67 -11.22 -20.98 -1.40
N ASP A 68 -10.31 -20.06 -1.03
CA ASP A 68 -10.54 -19.01 -0.03
C ASP A 68 -10.53 -17.63 -0.68
N GLN A 69 -11.29 -16.74 -0.07
CA GLN A 69 -11.34 -15.33 -0.41
C GLN A 69 -11.16 -14.49 0.84
N ILE A 70 -10.29 -13.49 0.75
CA ILE A 70 -10.10 -12.48 1.78
C ILE A 70 -10.54 -11.16 1.21
N THR A 71 -11.50 -10.51 1.87
CA THR A 71 -11.92 -9.15 1.56
C THR A 71 -11.41 -8.22 2.64
N VAL A 72 -10.80 -7.12 2.22
CA VAL A 72 -10.28 -6.08 3.11
C VAL A 72 -10.89 -4.75 2.73
N GLU A 73 -11.32 -4.00 3.73
CA GLU A 73 -11.73 -2.60 3.59
C GLU A 73 -10.91 -1.71 4.52
N SER A 74 -10.53 -0.55 4.02
CA SER A 74 -9.96 0.54 4.82
C SER A 74 -10.65 1.84 4.45
N VAL A 75 -11.17 2.52 5.43
CA VAL A 75 -11.77 3.84 5.25
C VAL A 75 -11.11 4.85 6.18
N GLY A 76 -11.00 6.09 5.73
CA GLY A 76 -10.35 7.13 6.51
C GLY A 76 -10.40 8.49 5.86
N ARG A 77 -9.45 9.35 6.27
CA ARG A 77 -9.30 10.72 5.78
C ARG A 77 -7.99 10.88 5.01
N VAL A 78 -7.98 11.87 4.15
CA VAL A 78 -6.77 12.33 3.44
C VAL A 78 -6.39 13.68 4.01
N GLY A 79 -5.29 13.71 4.77
CA GLY A 79 -4.75 14.92 5.37
C GLY A 79 -3.54 15.48 4.62
N ALA A 80 -2.86 16.44 5.24
CA ALA A 80 -1.63 17.04 4.71
C ALA A 80 -0.48 16.03 4.59
N ASP A 81 -0.42 15.08 5.52
CA ASP A 81 0.63 14.05 5.63
C ASP A 81 0.27 12.73 4.94
N GLY A 82 -0.86 12.69 4.22
CA GLY A 82 -1.36 11.54 3.50
C GLY A 82 -2.59 10.90 4.12
N LEU A 83 -2.66 9.57 4.08
CA LEU A 83 -3.81 8.83 4.55
C LEU A 83 -3.82 8.70 6.08
N GLN A 84 -5.01 8.83 6.65
CA GLN A 84 -5.30 8.64 8.06
C GLN A 84 -6.43 7.63 8.20
N PRO A 85 -6.13 6.33 8.43
CA PRO A 85 -7.14 5.30 8.61
C PRO A 85 -8.05 5.60 9.81
N LEU A 86 -9.33 5.29 9.68
CA LEU A 86 -10.32 5.34 10.75
C LEU A 86 -10.86 3.95 11.08
N GLU A 87 -11.09 3.14 10.05
CA GLU A 87 -11.54 1.76 10.20
C GLU A 87 -10.80 0.86 9.21
N TYR A 88 -10.50 -0.34 9.65
CA TYR A 88 -9.96 -1.45 8.86
C TYR A 88 -10.76 -2.70 9.19
N ASP A 89 -11.23 -3.39 8.16
CA ASP A 89 -12.01 -4.61 8.28
C ASP A 89 -11.45 -5.69 7.35
N GLU A 90 -11.14 -6.87 7.89
CA GLU A 90 -10.66 -8.04 7.14
C GLU A 90 -11.64 -9.19 7.36
N HIS A 91 -12.27 -9.63 6.30
CA HIS A 91 -13.22 -10.73 6.29
C HIS A 91 -12.68 -11.91 5.49
N ARG A 92 -12.79 -13.13 6.06
CA ARG A 92 -12.37 -14.39 5.45
C ARG A 92 -13.55 -15.28 5.18
N LEU A 93 -13.78 -15.60 3.91
CA LEU A 93 -14.96 -16.35 3.47
C LEU A 93 -15.08 -17.71 4.16
N LYS A 94 -13.96 -18.41 4.37
CA LYS A 94 -13.96 -19.78 4.92
C LYS A 94 -13.47 -19.88 6.36
N ASP A 95 -13.06 -18.78 6.98
CA ASP A 95 -12.57 -18.78 8.36
C ASP A 95 -12.92 -17.49 9.07
N ALA A 96 -14.22 -17.24 9.27
CA ALA A 96 -14.74 -16.07 9.95
C ALA A 96 -14.20 -15.90 11.39
N LYS A 97 -13.66 -16.95 12.00
CA LYS A 97 -12.99 -16.83 13.31
C LYS A 97 -11.72 -15.96 13.22
N ARG A 98 -11.14 -15.80 12.03
CA ARG A 98 -9.96 -14.97 11.78
C ARG A 98 -10.29 -13.57 11.27
N ASP A 99 -11.57 -13.23 11.18
CA ASP A 99 -11.99 -11.87 10.86
C ASP A 99 -11.40 -10.88 11.84
N LEU A 100 -11.01 -9.74 11.33
CA LEU A 100 -10.32 -8.71 12.09
C LEU A 100 -10.97 -7.36 11.82
N LYS A 101 -11.34 -6.64 12.86
CA LYS A 101 -11.78 -5.26 12.76
C LYS A 101 -10.90 -4.38 13.64
N SER A 102 -10.38 -3.28 13.07
CA SER A 102 -9.64 -2.26 13.83
C SER A 102 -10.27 -0.89 13.65
N THR A 103 -10.36 -0.12 14.73
CA THR A 103 -10.78 1.29 14.74
C THR A 103 -9.64 2.14 15.28
N PHE A 104 -9.37 3.27 14.62
CA PHE A 104 -8.27 4.18 14.94
C PHE A 104 -8.85 5.46 15.55
N ASP A 105 -8.80 5.58 16.87
CA ASP A 105 -9.23 6.76 17.63
C ASP A 105 -8.05 7.71 17.80
N TRP A 106 -7.88 8.60 16.83
CA TRP A 106 -6.75 9.54 16.78
C TRP A 106 -6.80 10.57 17.90
N ASP A 107 -7.99 10.93 18.37
CA ASP A 107 -8.16 11.91 19.45
C ASP A 107 -7.71 11.33 20.78
N LYS A 108 -7.95 10.04 21.00
CA LYS A 108 -7.52 9.33 22.20
C LYS A 108 -6.13 8.70 22.07
N GLY A 109 -5.57 8.64 20.84
CA GLY A 109 -4.28 8.00 20.61
C GLY A 109 -4.31 6.49 20.82
N VAL A 110 -5.42 5.82 20.48
CA VAL A 110 -5.58 4.37 20.65
C VAL A 110 -6.17 3.70 19.43
N MET A 111 -5.64 2.53 19.09
CA MET A 111 -6.25 1.59 18.15
C MET A 111 -6.97 0.50 18.93
N ARG A 112 -8.23 0.24 18.60
CA ARG A 112 -9.01 -0.89 19.12
C ARG A 112 -9.11 -1.95 18.06
N THR A 113 -8.83 -3.19 18.42
CA THR A 113 -8.89 -4.34 17.53
C THR A 113 -9.78 -5.43 18.11
N VAL A 114 -10.70 -5.92 17.29
CA VAL A 114 -11.51 -7.12 17.59
C VAL A 114 -10.97 -8.25 16.72
N LEU A 115 -10.52 -9.32 17.37
CA LEU A 115 -10.01 -10.52 16.71
C LEU A 115 -10.34 -11.74 17.58
N HIS A 116 -10.92 -12.77 16.99
CA HIS A 116 -11.41 -13.97 17.74
C HIS A 116 -12.42 -13.63 18.85
N GLY A 117 -13.22 -12.53 18.64
CA GLY A 117 -14.15 -12.05 19.66
C GLY A 117 -13.50 -11.30 20.83
N GLU A 118 -12.18 -11.19 20.85
CA GLU A 118 -11.44 -10.46 21.89
C GLU A 118 -11.15 -9.03 21.46
N ASN A 119 -11.32 -8.10 22.39
CA ASN A 119 -10.99 -6.69 22.23
C ASN A 119 -9.59 -6.40 22.77
N THR A 120 -8.79 -5.70 21.99
CA THR A 120 -7.45 -5.24 22.39
C THR A 120 -7.33 -3.75 22.14
N GLU A 121 -6.77 -3.01 23.08
CA GLU A 121 -6.36 -1.61 22.88
C GLU A 121 -4.83 -1.53 22.76
N THR A 122 -4.38 -0.73 21.79
CA THR A 122 -2.95 -0.53 21.50
C THR A 122 -2.70 0.96 21.33
N PRO A 123 -1.64 1.55 21.92
CA PRO A 123 -1.24 2.92 21.66
C PRO A 123 -1.11 3.16 20.15
N LEU A 124 -1.63 4.30 19.68
CA LEU A 124 -1.68 4.67 18.26
C LEU A 124 -0.64 5.76 17.96
N PRO A 125 0.55 5.42 17.44
CA PRO A 125 1.52 6.39 16.97
C PRO A 125 0.97 7.24 15.83
N SER A 126 1.46 8.47 15.69
CA SER A 126 1.14 9.33 14.56
C SER A 126 1.50 8.66 13.23
N ALA A 127 0.78 8.98 12.17
CA ALA A 127 0.98 8.46 10.81
C ALA A 127 0.85 6.93 10.67
N THR A 128 0.28 6.23 11.67
CA THR A 128 0.02 4.79 11.57
C THR A 128 -0.87 4.49 10.37
N GLN A 129 -0.47 3.50 9.59
CA GLN A 129 -1.24 2.95 8.49
C GLN A 129 -1.78 1.56 8.84
N ASP A 130 -2.88 1.15 8.22
CA ASP A 130 -3.26 -0.25 8.18
C ASP A 130 -2.53 -0.99 7.03
N ARG A 131 -2.76 -2.30 6.93
CA ARG A 131 -2.04 -3.19 6.00
C ARG A 131 -2.29 -2.87 4.52
N ILE A 132 -3.40 -2.20 4.18
CA ILE A 132 -3.68 -1.84 2.80
C ILE A 132 -3.49 -0.34 2.56
N SER A 133 -3.82 0.52 3.53
CA SER A 133 -3.63 1.96 3.37
C SER A 133 -2.16 2.32 3.19
N VAL A 134 -1.22 1.56 3.76
CA VAL A 134 0.23 1.79 3.57
C VAL A 134 0.64 1.75 2.09
N MET A 135 0.04 0.90 1.27
CA MET A 135 0.33 0.81 -0.16
C MET A 135 -0.14 2.05 -0.91
N TYR A 136 -1.27 2.62 -0.50
CA TYR A 136 -1.82 3.84 -1.07
C TYR A 136 -1.23 5.10 -0.43
N GLN A 137 -0.61 4.98 0.74
CA GLN A 137 0.15 6.07 1.36
C GLN A 137 1.30 6.52 0.44
N PHE A 138 1.99 5.61 -0.24
CA PHE A 138 3.03 5.97 -1.21
C PHE A 138 2.52 6.89 -2.33
N VAL A 139 1.29 6.69 -2.81
CA VAL A 139 0.65 7.57 -3.80
C VAL A 139 0.40 8.97 -3.24
N ASN A 140 0.15 9.08 -1.95
CA ASN A 140 -0.17 10.34 -1.28
C ASN A 140 1.03 11.07 -0.67
N MET A 141 2.21 10.44 -0.64
CA MET A 141 3.46 11.06 -0.18
C MET A 141 3.94 12.11 -1.17
N ARG A 142 4.31 13.28 -0.64
CA ARG A 142 4.87 14.37 -1.44
C ARG A 142 6.39 14.30 -1.60
N LYS A 143 7.06 13.64 -0.66
CA LYS A 143 8.52 13.52 -0.63
C LYS A 143 8.91 12.08 -0.31
N PHE A 144 9.92 11.60 -1.01
CA PHE A 144 10.51 10.29 -0.81
C PHE A 144 11.92 10.48 -0.28
N ALA A 145 12.10 10.16 1.00
CA ALA A 145 13.43 10.16 1.64
C ALA A 145 14.11 8.80 1.41
N ASP A 146 15.42 8.76 1.59
CA ASP A 146 16.20 7.51 1.51
C ASP A 146 15.78 6.50 2.60
N THR A 147 15.19 7.00 3.67
CA THR A 147 14.63 6.18 4.74
C THR A 147 13.20 6.60 5.03
N LEU A 148 12.28 5.63 4.99
CA LEU A 148 10.87 5.80 5.33
C LEU A 148 10.60 5.02 6.62
N VAL A 149 9.98 5.67 7.61
CA VAL A 149 9.56 5.04 8.85
C VAL A 149 8.05 5.00 8.88
N LEU A 150 7.49 3.80 8.84
CA LEU A 150 6.06 3.56 8.68
C LEU A 150 5.53 2.72 9.86
N PRO A 151 4.80 3.31 10.81
CA PRO A 151 4.02 2.54 11.77
C PRO A 151 2.88 1.84 11.04
N ILE A 152 2.81 0.50 11.16
CA ILE A 152 1.81 -0.32 10.47
C ILE A 152 1.07 -1.18 11.49
N SER A 153 -0.26 -1.17 11.44
CA SER A 153 -1.07 -2.06 12.26
C SER A 153 -0.99 -3.49 11.75
N GLU A 154 -0.52 -4.38 12.62
CA GLU A 154 -0.40 -5.81 12.36
C GLU A 154 -1.29 -6.57 13.36
N ARG A 155 -2.55 -6.77 12.98
CA ARG A 155 -3.52 -7.44 13.85
C ARG A 155 -3.70 -6.69 15.19
N ARG A 156 -3.16 -7.19 16.31
CA ARG A 156 -3.30 -6.62 17.66
C ARG A 156 -2.16 -5.70 18.09
N LYS A 157 -1.20 -5.42 17.23
CA LYS A 157 -0.05 -4.56 17.52
C LYS A 157 0.20 -3.55 16.42
N ILE A 158 0.95 -2.52 16.71
CA ILE A 158 1.51 -1.62 15.71
C ILE A 158 3.02 -1.85 15.69
N ALA A 159 3.55 -2.21 14.51
CA ALA A 159 4.98 -2.40 14.29
C ALA A 159 5.55 -1.20 13.53
N ILE A 160 6.73 -0.77 13.93
CA ILE A 160 7.47 0.28 13.22
C ILE A 160 8.31 -0.39 12.14
N HIS A 161 7.97 -0.13 10.87
CA HIS A 161 8.71 -0.64 9.73
C HIS A 161 9.58 0.46 9.16
N THR A 162 10.87 0.20 9.06
CA THR A 162 11.83 1.08 8.40
C THR A 162 12.13 0.52 7.03
N TYR A 163 11.94 1.34 6.00
CA TYR A 163 12.29 1.02 4.62
C TYR A 163 13.43 1.92 4.18
N ARG A 164 14.44 1.34 3.52
CA ARG A 164 15.58 2.05 2.95
C ARG A 164 15.53 2.00 1.44
N LEU A 165 15.78 3.13 0.79
CA LEU A 165 15.94 3.21 -0.65
C LEU A 165 17.19 2.40 -1.05
N VAL A 166 16.99 1.39 -1.87
CA VAL A 166 18.07 0.58 -2.49
C VAL A 166 18.60 1.30 -3.72
N GLY A 167 17.71 1.90 -4.50
CA GLY A 167 18.05 2.63 -5.72
C GLY A 167 16.84 2.87 -6.62
N GLU A 168 17.13 3.39 -7.80
CA GLU A 168 16.16 3.51 -8.89
C GLU A 168 16.52 2.51 -9.99
N GLU A 169 15.56 1.77 -10.47
CA GLU A 169 15.75 0.75 -11.48
C GLU A 169 14.52 0.56 -12.36
N LYS A 170 14.74 0.04 -13.57
CA LYS A 170 13.65 -0.38 -14.46
C LYS A 170 13.34 -1.84 -14.21
N ILE A 171 12.05 -2.14 -13.95
CA ILE A 171 11.58 -3.52 -13.75
C ILE A 171 10.49 -3.90 -14.74
N GLY A 172 10.42 -5.19 -15.08
CA GLY A 172 9.31 -5.77 -15.82
C GLY A 172 8.23 -6.31 -14.88
N THR A 173 6.98 -6.11 -15.25
CA THR A 173 5.79 -6.72 -14.66
C THR A 173 4.92 -7.31 -15.76
N PRO A 174 3.89 -8.12 -15.47
CA PRO A 174 2.96 -8.57 -16.49
C PRO A 174 2.23 -7.44 -17.23
N LEU A 175 2.07 -6.26 -16.60
CA LEU A 175 1.48 -5.08 -17.24
C LEU A 175 2.46 -4.37 -18.19
N GLY A 176 3.78 -4.51 -17.97
CA GLY A 176 4.82 -3.84 -18.75
C GLY A 176 6.02 -3.43 -17.92
N GLU A 177 6.86 -2.60 -18.49
CA GLU A 177 8.05 -2.06 -17.81
C GLU A 177 7.75 -0.74 -17.10
N PHE A 178 8.39 -0.52 -15.95
CA PHE A 178 8.26 0.68 -15.13
C PHE A 178 9.62 1.16 -14.63
N ASP A 179 9.85 2.47 -14.68
CA ASP A 179 10.92 3.12 -13.94
C ASP A 179 10.51 3.28 -12.49
N THR A 180 11.24 2.67 -11.57
CA THR A 180 10.82 2.52 -10.18
C THR A 180 11.84 3.06 -9.18
N ARG A 181 11.33 3.36 -7.95
CA ARG A 181 12.12 3.41 -6.73
C ARG A 181 11.96 2.10 -6.00
N HIS A 182 13.07 1.45 -5.69
CA HIS A 182 13.11 0.22 -4.93
C HIS A 182 13.40 0.51 -3.46
N TYR A 183 12.45 0.18 -2.60
CA TYR A 183 12.61 0.25 -1.15
C TYR A 183 12.65 -1.16 -0.56
N GLN A 184 13.58 -1.37 0.38
CA GLN A 184 13.71 -2.62 1.11
C GLN A 184 13.49 -2.38 2.60
N ARG A 185 12.70 -3.24 3.25
CA ARG A 185 12.50 -3.22 4.69
C ARG A 185 13.81 -3.60 5.40
N VAL A 186 14.22 -2.76 6.33
CA VAL A 186 15.29 -3.07 7.28
C VAL A 186 14.75 -4.07 8.28
N VAL A 187 15.42 -5.19 8.44
CA VAL A 187 15.10 -6.24 9.42
C VAL A 187 16.25 -6.38 10.39
N ASP A 188 15.94 -6.26 11.68
CA ASP A 188 16.93 -6.38 12.77
C ASP A 188 17.05 -7.82 13.27
N ASN A 189 16.03 -8.64 12.99
CA ASN A 189 15.97 -10.04 13.39
C ASN A 189 15.81 -10.95 12.17
N ALA A 190 16.60 -12.03 12.10
CA ALA A 190 16.50 -13.04 11.05
C ALA A 190 15.11 -13.74 11.01
N ALA A 191 14.33 -13.67 12.08
CA ALA A 191 12.95 -14.17 12.15
C ALA A 191 11.91 -13.20 11.55
N ASP A 192 12.32 -11.99 11.16
CA ASP A 192 11.39 -11.02 10.55
C ASP A 192 11.25 -11.27 9.03
N THR A 193 10.05 -11.05 8.52
CA THR A 193 9.79 -11.08 7.08
C THR A 193 10.53 -9.94 6.40
N ARG A 194 11.33 -10.25 5.38
CA ARG A 194 11.88 -9.24 4.48
C ARG A 194 10.80 -8.77 3.52
N ALA A 195 10.86 -7.49 3.16
CA ALA A 195 9.93 -6.92 2.20
C ALA A 195 10.66 -5.97 1.26
N ASP A 196 10.40 -6.14 -0.02
CA ASP A 196 10.87 -5.27 -1.10
C ASP A 196 9.66 -4.69 -1.82
N VAL A 197 9.68 -3.38 -2.11
CA VAL A 197 8.58 -2.67 -2.78
C VAL A 197 9.14 -1.80 -3.89
N TRP A 198 8.58 -1.91 -5.10
CA TRP A 198 8.91 -1.09 -6.26
C TRP A 198 7.78 -0.13 -6.56
N LEU A 199 8.08 1.16 -6.47
CA LEU A 199 7.15 2.27 -6.68
C LEU A 199 7.36 2.88 -8.06
N ALA A 200 6.36 2.80 -8.96
CA ALA A 200 6.45 3.33 -10.31
C ALA A 200 6.41 4.86 -10.33
N LYS A 201 7.50 5.49 -10.75
CA LYS A 201 7.69 6.96 -10.73
C LYS A 201 6.70 7.68 -11.62
N ASP A 202 6.35 7.10 -12.75
CA ASP A 202 5.42 7.63 -13.76
C ASP A 202 3.95 7.27 -13.48
N ARG A 203 3.68 6.55 -12.38
CA ARG A 203 2.34 6.14 -11.93
C ARG A 203 2.08 6.58 -10.49
N PHE A 204 2.36 7.84 -10.18
CA PHE A 204 2.12 8.43 -8.84
C PHE A 204 2.81 7.69 -7.70
N ASN A 205 3.97 7.05 -7.96
CA ASN A 205 4.67 6.15 -7.03
C ASN A 205 3.78 4.99 -6.53
N PHE A 206 2.88 4.51 -7.37
CA PHE A 206 2.06 3.36 -7.07
C PHE A 206 2.93 2.09 -6.98
N PRO A 207 2.71 1.21 -5.97
CA PRO A 207 3.43 -0.06 -5.85
C PRO A 207 3.05 -1.00 -6.98
N VAL A 208 3.97 -1.22 -7.93
CA VAL A 208 3.73 -2.11 -9.09
C VAL A 208 4.27 -3.52 -8.87
N ARG A 209 5.15 -3.68 -7.89
CA ARG A 209 5.68 -4.97 -7.44
C ARG A 209 5.99 -4.92 -5.95
N ALA A 210 5.70 -6.01 -5.25
CA ALA A 210 6.14 -6.22 -3.88
C ALA A 210 6.56 -7.69 -3.69
N ILE A 211 7.61 -7.92 -2.91
CA ILE A 211 8.08 -9.26 -2.54
C ILE A 211 8.16 -9.33 -1.02
N PHE A 212 7.66 -10.43 -0.46
CA PHE A 212 7.73 -10.74 0.95
C PHE A 212 8.37 -12.11 1.13
N ASP A 213 9.54 -12.13 1.78
CA ASP A 213 10.28 -13.36 2.09
C ASP A 213 10.11 -13.68 3.58
N ASP A 214 9.33 -14.73 3.87
CA ASP A 214 9.17 -15.24 5.22
C ASP A 214 10.40 -16.09 5.61
N PRO A 215 10.91 -15.98 6.84
CA PRO A 215 12.06 -16.79 7.31
C PRO A 215 11.85 -18.31 7.20
N LYS A 216 10.61 -18.77 7.09
CA LYS A 216 10.27 -20.19 6.89
C LYS A 216 10.37 -20.63 5.43
N GLY A 217 10.88 -19.75 4.54
CA GLY A 217 11.09 -20.04 3.12
C GLY A 217 9.87 -19.81 2.22
N PHE A 218 8.82 -19.19 2.73
CA PHE A 218 7.70 -18.78 1.91
C PHE A 218 7.99 -17.42 1.26
N ARG A 219 8.08 -17.40 -0.09
CA ARG A 219 8.31 -16.19 -0.87
C ARG A 219 7.07 -15.81 -1.64
N LEU A 220 6.42 -14.74 -1.23
CA LEU A 220 5.24 -14.19 -1.88
C LEU A 220 5.63 -12.98 -2.71
N GLU A 221 5.30 -13.02 -4.00
CA GLU A 221 5.46 -11.90 -4.91
C GLU A 221 4.10 -11.44 -5.42
N GLN A 222 3.87 -10.14 -5.40
CA GLN A 222 2.75 -9.45 -6.01
C GLN A 222 3.29 -8.61 -7.17
N ALA A 223 2.76 -8.81 -8.39
CA ALA A 223 3.13 -8.02 -9.55
C ALA A 223 1.88 -7.54 -10.28
N VAL A 224 1.84 -6.25 -10.64
CA VAL A 224 0.68 -5.63 -11.28
C VAL A 224 0.43 -6.23 -12.65
N VAL A 225 -0.84 -6.56 -12.93
CA VAL A 225 -1.33 -7.05 -14.23
C VAL A 225 -2.29 -6.06 -14.90
N SER A 226 -2.91 -5.19 -14.10
CA SER A 226 -3.78 -4.10 -14.59
C SER A 226 -3.70 -2.92 -13.64
N LEU A 227 -3.67 -1.70 -14.19
CA LEU A 227 -3.67 -0.46 -13.42
C LEU A 227 -4.37 0.63 -14.22
N SER A 228 -5.37 1.25 -13.62
CA SER A 228 -6.02 2.45 -14.15
C SER A 228 -6.19 3.49 -13.04
N SER A 229 -6.15 4.77 -13.41
CA SER A 229 -6.32 5.89 -12.49
C SER A 229 -7.05 7.06 -13.15
N ARG A 230 -7.86 7.79 -12.37
CA ARG A 230 -8.55 9.01 -12.80
C ARG A 230 -8.72 10.01 -11.68
#